data_3bcbebeadcd14ee13536fd9d46b971bb
#
_entry.id   3bcbebeadcd14ee13536fd9d46b971bb
#
_cell.length_a   1.000
_cell.length_b   1.000
_cell.length_c   1.000
_cell.angle_alpha   90.00
_cell.angle_beta   90.00
_cell.angle_gamma   90.00
#
_symmetry.space_group_name_H-M   'P 1'
#
loop_
_entity.id
_entity.type
_entity.pdbx_description
1 polymer ?
#
loop_
_entity_poly.entity_id
_entity_poly.type
_entity_poly.pdbx_seq_one_letter_code
_entity_poly.pdbx_strand_id
1 'polypeptide(L)'
;MPQFKKRNKTFLSESHEEFGSVSWYVKERGDWGSDVQSEIRITDCYKVVTLDFCAESPSDAKKRLEKLDTLITELQEARKALQECVDLRWNRKYI
;
A
#
# COMPACT_ATOMS: atom_id res chain seq x y z
N MET A 1 22.95 -16.35 -9.01
CA MET A 1 22.41 -15.04 -9.33
C MET A 1 21.73 -14.43 -8.12
N PRO A 2 21.90 -13.13 -7.87
CA PRO A 2 21.19 -12.51 -6.77
C PRO A 2 19.69 -12.50 -7.05
N GLN A 3 18.91 -12.85 -6.06
CA GLN A 3 17.46 -12.81 -6.15
C GLN A 3 16.97 -11.38 -5.95
N PHE A 4 15.86 -11.04 -6.61
CA PHE A 4 15.21 -9.75 -6.44
C PHE A 4 14.69 -9.63 -5.02
N LYS A 5 14.97 -8.49 -4.39
CA LYS A 5 14.50 -8.20 -3.05
C LYS A 5 14.46 -6.69 -2.83
N LYS A 6 13.28 -6.16 -2.53
CA LYS A 6 13.10 -4.75 -2.19
C LYS A 6 12.14 -4.62 -1.02
N ARG A 7 12.38 -3.63 -0.18
CA ARG A 7 11.50 -3.32 0.94
C ARG A 7 11.59 -1.84 1.28
N ASN A 8 10.56 -1.34 1.92
CA ASN A 8 10.53 0.03 2.41
C ASN A 8 9.55 0.17 3.57
N LYS A 9 9.74 1.20 4.36
CA LYS A 9 8.82 1.60 5.42
C LYS A 9 8.76 3.12 5.45
N THR A 10 7.55 3.67 5.48
CA THR A 10 7.33 5.12 5.50
C THR A 10 6.28 5.43 6.56
N PHE A 11 6.54 6.46 7.35
CA PHE A 11 5.53 6.98 8.27
C PHE A 11 4.55 7.86 7.50
N LEU A 12 3.27 7.76 7.84
CA LEU A 12 2.20 8.47 7.13
C LEU A 12 2.09 9.93 7.52
N SER A 13 2.68 10.31 8.67
CA SER A 13 2.68 11.69 9.14
C SER A 13 4.09 12.10 9.54
N GLU A 14 4.43 13.34 9.29
CA GLU A 14 5.70 13.91 9.76
C GLU A 14 5.66 14.21 11.25
N SER A 15 4.46 14.37 11.80
CA SER A 15 4.27 14.60 13.22
C SER A 15 4.35 13.29 13.99
N HIS A 16 5.15 13.26 15.04
CA HIS A 16 5.23 12.09 15.92
C HIS A 16 3.98 11.94 16.80
N GLU A 17 3.05 12.87 16.71
CA GLU A 17 1.80 12.82 17.46
C GLU A 17 0.78 11.89 16.81
N GLU A 18 0.95 11.60 15.51
CA GLU A 18 0.07 10.68 14.79
C GLU A 18 0.85 9.43 14.45
N PHE A 19 0.27 8.27 14.77
CA PHE A 19 0.89 6.98 14.55
C PHE A 19 0.28 6.34 13.31
N GLY A 20 1.07 6.21 12.28
CA GLY A 20 0.67 5.50 11.08
C GLY A 20 1.89 5.21 10.24
N SER A 21 1.92 4.05 9.62
CA SER A 21 3.01 3.69 8.72
C SER A 21 2.54 2.74 7.65
N VAL A 22 3.27 2.75 6.54
CA VAL A 22 3.12 1.76 5.48
C VAL A 22 4.48 1.12 5.28
N SER A 23 4.50 -0.19 5.31
CA SER A 23 5.70 -0.94 4.97
C SER A 23 5.36 -1.99 3.93
N TRP A 24 6.32 -2.31 3.11
CA TRP A 24 6.13 -3.33 2.10
C TRP A 24 7.45 -4.02 1.79
N TYR A 25 7.34 -5.23 1.29
CA TYR A 25 8.47 -5.92 0.71
C TYR A 25 8.02 -6.74 -0.50
N VAL A 26 8.97 -6.97 -1.39
CA VAL A 26 8.80 -7.84 -2.55
C VAL A 26 10.09 -8.64 -2.68
N LYS A 27 9.99 -9.95 -2.78
CA LYS A 27 11.16 -10.79 -2.99
C LYS A 27 10.82 -12.04 -3.79
N GLU A 28 11.80 -12.50 -4.54
CA GLU A 28 11.73 -13.83 -5.13
C GLU A 28 11.92 -14.87 -4.04
N ARG A 29 11.21 -15.97 -4.18
CA ARG A 29 11.26 -17.05 -3.21
C ARG A 29 11.39 -18.38 -3.94
N GLY A 30 12.08 -19.33 -3.31
CA GLY A 30 12.28 -20.65 -3.85
C GLY A 30 13.61 -20.78 -4.59
N ASP A 31 14.13 -21.98 -4.63
CA ASP A 31 15.43 -22.28 -5.24
C ASP A 31 15.44 -22.02 -6.75
N TRP A 32 14.28 -21.98 -7.34
CA TRP A 32 14.12 -21.84 -8.79
C TRP A 32 13.56 -20.47 -9.20
N GLY A 33 13.39 -19.57 -8.23
CA GLY A 33 12.80 -18.26 -8.51
C GLY A 33 11.37 -18.33 -9.02
N SER A 34 10.65 -19.39 -8.63
CA SER A 34 9.30 -19.64 -9.15
C SER A 34 8.23 -18.84 -8.45
N ASP A 35 8.48 -18.38 -7.23
CA ASP A 35 7.49 -17.70 -6.42
C ASP A 35 7.88 -16.27 -6.16
N VAL A 36 6.86 -15.43 -6.02
CA VAL A 36 7.03 -14.06 -5.53
C VAL A 36 6.34 -13.97 -4.19
N GLN A 37 7.05 -13.46 -3.19
CA GLN A 37 6.49 -13.17 -1.89
C GLN A 37 6.41 -11.67 -1.72
N SER A 38 5.22 -11.16 -1.41
CA SER A 38 5.02 -9.73 -1.26
C SER A 38 3.90 -9.44 -0.27
N GLU A 39 4.07 -8.38 0.48
CA GLU A 39 3.13 -8.00 1.52
C GLU A 39 3.20 -6.49 1.71
N ILE A 40 2.03 -5.89 1.92
CA ILE A 40 1.92 -4.48 2.33
C ILE A 40 1.28 -4.47 3.70
N ARG A 41 1.92 -3.80 4.64
CA ARG A 41 1.41 -3.67 6.01
C ARG A 41 1.12 -2.20 6.29
N ILE A 42 -0.09 -1.93 6.74
CA ILE A 42 -0.53 -0.59 7.11
C ILE A 42 -0.86 -0.60 8.59
N THR A 43 -0.28 0.33 9.34
CA THR A 43 -0.55 0.49 10.77
C THR A 43 -1.17 1.85 11.00
N ASP A 44 -2.14 1.90 11.90
CA ASP A 44 -2.75 3.15 12.34
C ASP A 44 -3.15 2.99 13.79
N CYS A 45 -2.51 3.75 14.69
CA CYS A 45 -2.63 3.57 16.13
C CYS A 45 -2.31 2.14 16.52
N TYR A 46 -3.27 1.40 17.07
CA TYR A 46 -3.08 0.02 17.50
C TYR A 46 -3.59 -1.00 16.49
N LYS A 47 -4.00 -0.52 15.32
CA LYS A 47 -4.57 -1.39 14.28
C LYS A 47 -3.54 -1.69 13.21
N VAL A 48 -3.51 -2.93 12.77
CA VAL A 48 -2.60 -3.39 11.72
C VAL A 48 -3.41 -4.13 10.67
N VAL A 49 -3.20 -3.75 9.43
CA VAL A 49 -3.76 -4.46 8.28
C VAL A 49 -2.61 -4.97 7.43
N THR A 50 -2.65 -6.24 7.10
CA THR A 50 -1.65 -6.85 6.24
C THR A 50 -2.34 -7.33 4.97
N LEU A 51 -1.84 -6.87 3.82
CA LEU A 51 -2.36 -7.24 2.51
C LEU A 51 -1.34 -8.15 1.82
N ASP A 52 -1.79 -9.30 1.37
CA ASP A 52 -0.96 -10.32 0.77
C ASP A 52 -0.99 -10.19 -0.76
N PHE A 53 0.19 -10.15 -1.36
CA PHE A 53 0.38 -10.09 -2.80
C PHE A 53 1.30 -11.21 -3.30
N CYS A 54 1.35 -12.32 -2.57
CA CYS A 54 2.17 -13.46 -2.98
C CYS A 54 1.61 -14.11 -4.23
N ALA A 55 2.51 -14.59 -5.09
CA ALA A 55 2.13 -15.23 -6.34
C ALA A 55 3.02 -16.46 -6.59
N GLU A 56 2.39 -17.56 -6.98
CA GLU A 56 3.10 -18.81 -7.26
C GLU A 56 3.15 -19.14 -8.76
N SER A 57 2.53 -18.29 -9.59
CA SER A 57 2.49 -18.48 -11.03
C SER A 57 2.32 -17.13 -11.72
N PRO A 58 2.61 -17.05 -13.05
CA PRO A 58 2.35 -15.83 -13.80
C PRO A 58 0.87 -15.40 -13.76
N SER A 59 -0.04 -16.36 -13.72
CA SER A 59 -1.47 -16.08 -13.61
C SER A 59 -1.81 -15.44 -12.27
N ASP A 60 -1.25 -15.96 -11.18
CA ASP A 60 -1.42 -15.36 -9.85
C ASP A 60 -0.82 -13.95 -9.80
N ALA A 61 0.36 -13.79 -10.41
CA ALA A 61 1.04 -12.50 -10.44
C ALA A 61 0.14 -11.43 -11.08
N LYS A 62 -0.51 -11.77 -12.18
CA LYS A 62 -1.42 -10.86 -12.86
C LYS A 62 -2.57 -10.45 -11.93
N LYS A 63 -3.14 -11.41 -11.23
CA LYS A 63 -4.25 -11.15 -10.28
C LYS A 63 -3.79 -10.25 -9.12
N ARG A 64 -2.58 -10.46 -8.62
CA ARG A 64 -2.06 -9.65 -7.52
C ARG A 64 -1.76 -8.21 -7.97
N LEU A 65 -1.26 -8.04 -9.19
CA LEU A 65 -1.07 -6.71 -9.75
C LEU A 65 -2.40 -5.99 -9.96
N GLU A 66 -3.42 -6.69 -10.44
CA GLU A 66 -4.76 -6.12 -10.57
C GLU A 66 -5.34 -5.71 -9.22
N LYS A 67 -5.14 -6.52 -8.20
CA LYS A 67 -5.54 -6.22 -6.82
C LYS A 67 -4.88 -4.94 -6.32
N LEU A 68 -3.58 -4.80 -6.54
CA LEU A 68 -2.86 -3.61 -6.13
C LEU A 68 -3.29 -2.38 -6.92
N ASP A 69 -3.48 -2.52 -8.23
CA ASP A 69 -3.95 -1.42 -9.08
C ASP A 69 -5.33 -0.93 -8.63
N THR A 70 -6.21 -1.84 -8.28
CA THR A 70 -7.54 -1.50 -7.74
C THR A 70 -7.41 -0.74 -6.43
N LEU A 71 -6.55 -1.20 -5.54
CA LEU A 71 -6.30 -0.52 -4.27
C LEU A 71 -5.78 0.91 -4.50
N ILE A 72 -4.82 1.07 -5.40
CA ILE A 72 -4.27 2.38 -5.73
C ILE A 72 -5.37 3.32 -6.25
N THR A 73 -6.19 2.83 -7.16
CA THR A 73 -7.29 3.61 -7.73
C THR A 73 -8.27 4.05 -6.64
N GLU A 74 -8.66 3.13 -5.77
CA GLU A 74 -9.61 3.45 -4.70
C GLU A 74 -9.01 4.41 -3.68
N LEU A 75 -7.73 4.29 -3.38
CA LEU A 75 -7.05 5.24 -2.49
C LEU A 75 -7.02 6.65 -3.12
N GLN A 76 -6.79 6.74 -4.41
CA GLN A 76 -6.82 8.02 -5.12
C GLN A 76 -8.23 8.64 -5.10
N GLU A 77 -9.26 7.83 -5.30
CA GLU A 77 -10.64 8.31 -5.23
C GLU A 77 -11.02 8.75 -3.81
N ALA A 78 -10.58 8.01 -2.81
CA ALA A 78 -10.81 8.38 -1.41
C ALA A 78 -10.13 9.71 -1.09
N ARG A 79 -8.89 9.90 -1.55
CA ARG A 79 -8.17 11.16 -1.36
C ARG A 79 -8.89 12.32 -2.00
N LYS A 80 -9.39 12.12 -3.20
CA LYS A 80 -10.14 13.15 -3.93
C LYS A 80 -11.41 13.54 -3.18
N ALA A 81 -12.14 12.55 -2.70
CA ALA A 81 -13.36 12.79 -1.91
C ALA A 81 -13.05 13.54 -0.60
N LEU A 82 -11.97 13.14 0.05
CA LEU A 82 -11.53 13.82 1.27
C LEU A 82 -11.19 15.28 0.98
N GLN A 83 -10.46 15.54 -0.10
CA GLN A 83 -10.10 16.90 -0.49
C GLN A 83 -11.35 17.75 -0.74
N GLU A 84 -12.33 17.20 -1.45
CA GLU A 84 -13.59 17.89 -1.70
C GLU A 84 -14.31 18.24 -0.41
N CYS A 85 -14.38 17.30 0.51
CA CYS A 85 -15.02 17.51 1.80
C CYS A 85 -14.31 18.57 2.63
N VAL A 86 -12.99 18.54 2.65
CA VAL A 86 -12.16 19.52 3.34
C VAL A 86 -12.42 20.92 2.78
N ASP A 87 -12.46 21.04 1.45
CA ASP A 87 -12.68 22.31 0.77
C ASP A 87 -14.07 22.85 1.07
N LEU A 88 -15.08 22.01 1.04
CA LEU A 88 -16.44 22.41 1.38
C LEU A 88 -16.56 22.84 2.83
N ARG A 89 -15.87 22.17 3.75
CA ARG A 89 -15.98 22.41 5.19
C ARG A 89 -15.25 23.67 5.64
N TRP A 90 -14.04 23.86 5.16
CA TRP A 90 -13.15 24.89 5.69
C TRP A 90 -12.78 26.00 4.73
N ASN A 91 -12.88 25.79 3.42
CA ASN A 91 -12.46 26.79 2.44
C ASN A 91 -13.61 27.63 1.88
N ARG A 92 -14.82 27.10 1.81
CA ARG A 92 -15.95 27.81 1.21
C ARG A 92 -16.34 29.10 1.94
N LYS A 93 -15.98 29.22 3.22
CA LYS A 93 -16.26 30.42 4.00
C LYS A 93 -15.40 31.61 3.58
N TYR A 94 -14.41 31.36 2.75
CA TYR A 94 -13.53 32.39 2.22
C TYR A 94 -13.92 32.85 0.80
N ILE A 95 -14.98 32.29 0.30
CA ILE A 95 -15.47 32.64 -1.03
C ILE A 95 -16.32 33.87 -0.97
#